data_afd32468d7de33efdd1fad0b7a1ca41f
#
_entry.id   afd32468d7de33efdd1fad0b7a1ca41f
#
_cell.length_a   1.000
_cell.length_b   1.000
_cell.length_c   1.000
_cell.angle_alpha   90.00
_cell.angle_beta   90.00
_cell.angle_gamma   90.00
#
_symmetry.space_group_name_H-M   'P 1'
#
loop_
_entity.id
_entity.type
_entity.pdbx_description
1 polymer ?
#
loop_
_entity_poly.entity_id
_entity_poly.type
_entity_poly.pdbx_seq_one_letter_code
_entity_poly.pdbx_strand_id
1 'polypeptide(L)'
;MASMKFEETIQDAYRRYAPLAQRFYYTFSRPTVTVGGAPCALFLGNHSSGKSSLVNWVLGGDVQDTGVAPTDDGFTVILYGEREEDVCGPAALMRLPGEFQTLQTLGPMFLQHLKVKVRPLAPLKQLVFIASPGMIDAAQGTVARDYDLHGAVRQFAERADTVFFLFDPDKPGTTGETMDVFARSLRGLEFKVRVLLNKCDMFASLYDFARTYGTVCWNLARVLRTKDLPKIYTMYTGPARTPARPGMDFSDFDRHRAEFQAILSNGPSRRADAIRAAAYSDFTGLAIRMAVVGEAARRLRKATLQTLGTGLLVAAAAGCATGFACLRLTTAGSWVSGTAGALTGGLVLYAAFQFNRLCRHLLRKRLAGAVDDIYADVYRRETAVGRQDDLRQTWDVLRDETASVILSAPLSIPWFAGRTRRRLEALAANLLAAKTA
;
A
#
# COMPACT_ATOMS: atom_id res chain seq x y z
N MET A 1 15.90 22.24 -10.25
CA MET A 1 14.75 23.18 -10.21
C MET A 1 13.43 22.53 -10.66
N ALA A 2 13.32 21.92 -11.84
CA ALA A 2 12.06 21.32 -12.30
C ALA A 2 11.55 20.19 -11.38
N SER A 3 12.42 19.30 -10.92
CA SER A 3 12.06 18.21 -9.99
C SER A 3 11.54 18.73 -8.65
N MET A 4 12.19 19.72 -8.05
CA MET A 4 11.75 20.31 -6.78
C MET A 4 10.35 20.92 -6.91
N LYS A 5 10.11 21.67 -8.00
CA LYS A 5 8.80 22.28 -8.27
C LYS A 5 7.70 21.22 -8.47
N PHE A 6 8.05 20.10 -9.08
CA PHE A 6 7.16 18.96 -9.20
C PHE A 6 6.83 18.35 -7.83
N GLU A 7 7.84 18.09 -6.99
CA GLU A 7 7.68 17.56 -5.64
C GLU A 7 6.82 18.46 -4.75
N GLU A 8 7.02 19.79 -4.82
CA GLU A 8 6.18 20.79 -4.16
C GLU A 8 4.71 20.69 -4.60
N THR A 9 4.47 20.61 -5.91
CA THR A 9 3.12 20.49 -6.46
C THR A 9 2.41 19.23 -5.95
N ILE A 10 3.12 18.10 -5.87
CA ILE A 10 2.58 16.84 -5.36
C ILE A 10 2.32 16.93 -3.86
N GLN A 11 3.25 17.52 -3.09
CA GLN A 11 3.07 17.72 -1.65
C GLN A 11 1.85 18.61 -1.35
N ASP A 12 1.63 19.66 -2.13
CA ASP A 12 0.45 20.53 -2.00
C ASP A 12 -0.84 19.79 -2.36
N ALA A 13 -0.80 18.90 -3.36
CA ALA A 13 -1.93 18.04 -3.68
C ALA A 13 -2.27 17.10 -2.53
N TYR A 14 -1.29 16.43 -1.91
CA TYR A 14 -1.52 15.61 -0.73
C TYR A 14 -2.14 16.40 0.42
N ARG A 15 -1.59 17.59 0.75
CA ARG A 15 -2.15 18.45 1.79
C ARG A 15 -3.60 18.84 1.50
N ARG A 16 -3.90 19.19 0.26
CA ARG A 16 -5.24 19.59 -0.19
C ARG A 16 -6.25 18.49 -0.06
N TYR A 17 -5.88 17.24 -0.36
CA TYR A 17 -6.79 16.10 -0.36
C TYR A 17 -6.76 15.28 0.93
N ALA A 18 -5.86 15.54 1.87
CA ALA A 18 -5.78 14.85 3.16
C ALA A 18 -7.09 14.85 3.97
N PRO A 19 -7.82 16.00 4.11
CA PRO A 19 -9.09 16.00 4.84
C PRO A 19 -10.16 15.14 4.16
N LEU A 20 -10.10 15.05 2.83
CA LEU A 20 -11.02 14.22 2.07
C LEU A 20 -10.68 12.74 2.20
N ALA A 21 -9.39 12.39 2.13
CA ALA A 21 -8.91 11.03 2.35
C ALA A 21 -9.34 10.53 3.74
N GLN A 22 -9.13 11.32 4.79
CA GLN A 22 -9.56 11.00 6.15
C GLN A 22 -11.07 10.75 6.24
N ARG A 23 -11.89 11.56 5.55
CA ARG A 23 -13.34 11.42 5.53
C ARG A 23 -13.82 10.14 4.85
N PHE A 24 -13.05 9.63 3.89
CA PHE A 24 -13.32 8.36 3.20
C PHE A 24 -12.50 7.20 3.77
N TYR A 25 -11.87 7.39 4.94
CA TYR A 25 -11.05 6.38 5.61
C TYR A 25 -9.96 5.82 4.67
N TYR A 26 -9.35 6.71 3.87
CA TYR A 26 -8.29 6.37 2.94
C TYR A 26 -6.95 6.87 3.47
N THR A 27 -5.96 5.99 3.52
CA THR A 27 -4.60 6.33 3.92
C THR A 27 -3.73 6.41 2.68
N PHE A 28 -3.10 7.57 2.46
CA PHE A 28 -2.12 7.71 1.40
C PHE A 28 -0.86 6.91 1.69
N SER A 29 -0.28 6.29 0.67
CA SER A 29 0.96 5.51 0.79
C SER A 29 2.17 6.41 1.06
N ARG A 30 2.20 7.61 0.46
CA ARG A 30 3.29 8.57 0.61
C ARG A 30 2.77 9.99 0.92
N PRO A 31 2.13 10.22 2.10
CA PRO A 31 1.45 11.47 2.42
C PRO A 31 2.42 12.67 2.54
N THR A 32 3.71 12.39 2.75
CA THR A 32 4.75 13.40 2.91
C THR A 32 5.86 13.16 1.89
N VAL A 33 6.16 14.17 1.09
CA VAL A 33 7.28 14.18 0.14
C VAL A 33 8.27 15.24 0.63
N THR A 34 9.49 14.82 0.97
CA THR A 34 10.56 15.77 1.34
C THR A 34 11.09 16.40 0.06
N VAL A 35 10.77 17.67 -0.17
CA VAL A 35 11.22 18.41 -1.36
C VAL A 35 12.75 18.49 -1.38
N GLY A 36 13.35 18.07 -2.50
CA GLY A 36 14.81 18.01 -2.62
C GLY A 36 15.48 16.90 -1.78
N GLY A 37 14.70 15.99 -1.23
CA GLY A 37 15.23 14.85 -0.47
C GLY A 37 16.04 13.90 -1.33
N ALA A 38 17.03 13.23 -0.74
CA ALA A 38 17.80 12.20 -1.43
C ALA A 38 16.92 10.98 -1.76
N PRO A 39 17.11 10.35 -2.94
CA PRO A 39 16.47 9.09 -3.27
C PRO A 39 16.77 8.00 -2.24
N CYS A 40 15.85 7.05 -2.06
CA CYS A 40 15.97 5.97 -1.10
C CYS A 40 16.01 4.60 -1.80
N ALA A 41 17.00 3.77 -1.49
CA ALA A 41 17.11 2.39 -1.92
C ALA A 41 16.92 1.43 -0.75
N LEU A 42 15.90 0.56 -0.83
CA LEU A 42 15.62 -0.47 0.18
C LEU A 42 16.18 -1.82 -0.28
N PHE A 43 16.97 -2.46 0.58
CA PHE A 43 17.55 -3.78 0.35
C PHE A 43 16.86 -4.82 1.23
N LEU A 44 16.18 -5.76 0.60
CA LEU A 44 15.45 -6.87 1.20
C LEU A 44 16.10 -8.20 0.81
N GLY A 45 15.90 -9.24 1.57
CA GLY A 45 16.33 -10.60 1.21
C GLY A 45 16.66 -11.46 2.42
N ASN A 46 16.90 -12.73 2.17
CA ASN A 46 17.21 -13.71 3.20
C ASN A 46 18.42 -13.35 4.03
N HIS A 47 18.48 -13.96 5.20
CA HIS A 47 19.73 -14.03 5.94
C HIS A 47 20.82 -14.65 5.05
N SER A 48 22.02 -14.11 5.11
CA SER A 48 23.19 -14.47 4.28
C SER A 48 23.06 -14.22 2.77
N SER A 49 21.99 -13.59 2.25
CA SER A 49 21.89 -13.26 0.80
C SER A 49 22.91 -12.23 0.31
N GLY A 50 23.73 -11.69 1.20
CA GLY A 50 24.79 -10.74 0.88
C GLY A 50 24.33 -9.28 0.82
N LYS A 51 23.23 -8.90 1.49
CA LYS A 51 22.78 -7.50 1.59
C LYS A 51 23.84 -6.55 2.11
N SER A 52 24.41 -6.88 3.29
CA SER A 52 25.46 -6.07 3.92
C SER A 52 26.69 -5.95 3.04
N SER A 53 27.13 -7.05 2.43
CA SER A 53 28.27 -7.05 1.50
C SER A 53 28.01 -6.21 0.26
N LEU A 54 26.78 -6.27 -0.29
CA LEU A 54 26.40 -5.47 -1.45
C LEU A 54 26.36 -3.97 -1.10
N VAL A 55 25.80 -3.62 0.05
CA VAL A 55 25.76 -2.23 0.52
C VAL A 55 27.19 -1.71 0.76
N ASN A 56 28.05 -2.47 1.44
CA ASN A 56 29.45 -2.12 1.65
C ASN A 56 30.23 -1.95 0.33
N TRP A 57 29.99 -2.86 -0.63
CA TRP A 57 30.61 -2.77 -1.95
C TRP A 57 30.19 -1.49 -2.71
N VAL A 58 28.90 -1.11 -2.65
CA VAL A 58 28.42 0.14 -3.28
C VAL A 58 28.97 1.36 -2.60
N LEU A 59 29.06 1.35 -1.26
CA LEU A 59 29.52 2.48 -0.46
C LEU A 59 31.06 2.62 -0.50
N GLY A 60 31.77 1.56 -0.90
CA GLY A 60 33.24 1.52 -0.91
C GLY A 60 33.86 1.50 0.49
N GLY A 61 33.13 0.97 1.49
CA GLY A 61 33.60 0.90 2.87
C GLY A 61 32.76 -0.06 3.74
N ASP A 62 33.31 -0.48 4.87
CA ASP A 62 32.68 -1.41 5.80
C ASP A 62 31.72 -0.67 6.74
N VAL A 63 30.53 -0.35 6.25
CA VAL A 63 29.48 0.37 7.00
C VAL A 63 28.54 -0.60 7.72
N GLN A 64 28.25 -1.73 7.09
CA GLN A 64 27.41 -2.78 7.63
C GLN A 64 28.25 -3.95 8.11
N ASP A 65 27.89 -4.47 9.27
CA ASP A 65 28.53 -5.67 9.80
C ASP A 65 28.20 -6.86 8.88
N THR A 66 29.25 -7.58 8.47
CA THR A 66 29.14 -8.77 7.65
C THR A 66 29.51 -10.00 8.47
N GLY A 67 28.65 -11.01 8.49
CA GLY A 67 28.89 -12.25 9.23
C GLY A 67 27.99 -13.39 8.78
N VAL A 68 28.37 -14.61 9.16
CA VAL A 68 27.55 -15.82 8.88
C VAL A 68 26.41 -15.93 9.90
N ALA A 69 26.61 -15.40 11.13
CA ALA A 69 25.57 -15.31 12.15
C ALA A 69 24.62 -14.12 11.87
N PRO A 70 23.37 -14.15 12.36
CA PRO A 70 22.48 -13.00 12.29
C PRO A 70 23.10 -11.79 12.98
N THR A 71 23.61 -10.84 12.21
CA THR A 71 24.30 -9.64 12.74
C THR A 71 23.31 -8.50 13.01
N ASP A 72 22.17 -8.51 12.34
CA ASP A 72 21.14 -7.46 12.43
C ASP A 72 19.74 -8.05 12.49
N ASP A 73 19.02 -7.72 13.56
CA ASP A 73 17.62 -8.09 13.80
C ASP A 73 16.64 -6.94 13.48
N GLY A 74 17.17 -5.78 13.08
CA GLY A 74 16.43 -4.56 12.80
C GLY A 74 16.72 -3.93 11.45
N PHE A 75 16.02 -2.83 11.18
CA PHE A 75 16.26 -2.01 10.00
C PHE A 75 17.38 -1.01 10.26
N THR A 76 18.30 -0.91 9.31
CA THR A 76 19.38 0.08 9.34
C THR A 76 19.23 1.07 8.20
N VAL A 77 19.11 2.37 8.51
CA VAL A 77 19.10 3.45 7.54
C VAL A 77 20.46 4.13 7.53
N ILE A 78 21.06 4.26 6.35
CA ILE A 78 22.40 4.82 6.18
C ILE A 78 22.28 6.15 5.45
N LEU A 79 22.73 7.22 6.09
CA LEU A 79 22.60 8.60 5.64
C LEU A 79 23.97 9.26 5.47
N TYR A 80 24.02 10.31 4.65
CA TYR A 80 25.16 11.21 4.59
C TYR A 80 25.24 12.12 5.80
N GLY A 81 26.43 12.31 6.33
CA GLY A 81 26.77 13.37 7.26
C GLY A 81 28.29 13.54 7.35
N GLU A 82 28.72 14.71 7.80
CA GLU A 82 30.15 15.04 7.85
C GLU A 82 30.88 14.30 8.99
N ARG A 83 30.15 13.86 10.00
CA ARG A 83 30.67 13.09 11.14
C ARG A 83 30.01 11.73 11.17
N GLU A 84 30.80 10.73 11.52
CA GLU A 84 30.27 9.40 11.75
C GLU A 84 29.45 9.36 13.03
N GLU A 85 28.27 8.79 12.93
CA GLU A 85 27.36 8.66 14.07
C GLU A 85 26.52 7.39 13.89
N ASP A 86 26.35 6.65 14.98
CA ASP A 86 25.44 5.51 15.04
C ASP A 86 24.39 5.78 16.12
N VAL A 87 23.13 5.82 15.69
CA VAL A 87 21.97 6.09 16.56
C VAL A 87 21.03 4.91 16.51
N CYS A 88 20.63 4.40 17.65
CA CYS A 88 19.73 3.26 17.77
C CYS A 88 18.48 3.64 18.56
N GLY A 89 17.45 2.86 18.39
CA GLY A 89 16.20 3.00 19.14
C GLY A 89 15.35 4.22 18.70
N PRO A 90 14.49 4.73 19.59
CA PRO A 90 13.59 5.85 19.27
C PRO A 90 14.31 7.13 18.82
N ALA A 91 15.56 7.35 19.26
CA ALA A 91 16.38 8.49 18.85
C ALA A 91 16.76 8.41 17.36
N ALA A 92 16.84 7.21 16.78
CA ALA A 92 17.10 7.00 15.37
C ALA A 92 16.01 7.64 14.50
N LEU A 93 14.74 7.59 14.89
CA LEU A 93 13.65 8.19 14.17
C LEU A 93 13.80 9.72 14.04
N MET A 94 14.36 10.38 15.03
CA MET A 94 14.56 11.83 15.00
C MET A 94 15.66 12.27 14.01
N ARG A 95 16.54 11.35 13.62
CA ARG A 95 17.57 11.58 12.60
C ARG A 95 17.06 11.39 11.18
N LEU A 96 15.92 10.72 11.03
CA LEU A 96 15.34 10.44 9.71
C LEU A 96 14.60 11.64 9.15
N PRO A 97 14.57 11.81 7.79
CA PRO A 97 13.73 12.80 7.12
C PRO A 97 12.25 12.66 7.51
N GLY A 98 11.51 13.77 7.42
CA GLY A 98 10.10 13.84 7.84
C GLY A 98 9.18 12.80 7.20
N GLU A 99 9.51 12.31 6.02
CA GLU A 99 8.77 11.25 5.32
C GLU A 99 8.81 9.89 6.05
N PHE A 100 9.75 9.69 6.98
CA PHE A 100 9.87 8.48 7.80
C PHE A 100 9.18 8.58 9.17
N GLN A 101 8.61 9.71 9.55
CA GLN A 101 7.98 9.89 10.86
C GLN A 101 6.80 8.95 11.09
N THR A 102 6.15 8.49 10.03
CA THR A 102 5.07 7.50 10.12
C THR A 102 5.54 6.13 10.66
N LEU A 103 6.85 5.83 10.65
CA LEU A 103 7.41 4.63 11.28
C LEU A 103 7.09 4.57 12.79
N GLN A 104 6.77 5.69 13.42
CA GLN A 104 6.31 5.74 14.81
C GLN A 104 5.04 4.90 15.03
N THR A 105 4.20 4.74 14.01
CA THR A 105 2.97 3.93 14.11
C THR A 105 3.21 2.43 14.25
N LEU A 106 4.44 1.96 13.97
CA LEU A 106 4.83 0.55 14.15
C LEU A 106 5.07 0.17 15.62
N GLY A 107 5.03 1.16 16.50
CA GLY A 107 5.13 0.96 17.94
C GLY A 107 6.56 0.94 18.50
N PRO A 108 6.66 0.92 19.85
CA PRO A 108 7.94 1.06 20.53
C PRO A 108 8.88 -0.13 20.29
N MET A 109 8.35 -1.35 20.14
CA MET A 109 9.17 -2.54 19.89
C MET A 109 9.94 -2.43 18.58
N PHE A 110 9.26 -2.01 17.50
CA PHE A 110 9.92 -1.75 16.22
C PHE A 110 11.03 -0.68 16.36
N LEU A 111 10.73 0.42 17.08
CA LEU A 111 11.69 1.52 17.21
C LEU A 111 12.96 1.10 17.93
N GLN A 112 12.93 0.13 18.85
CA GLN A 112 14.13 -0.41 19.50
C GLN A 112 15.06 -1.11 18.50
N HIS A 113 14.51 -1.67 17.43
CA HIS A 113 15.26 -2.35 16.35
C HIS A 113 15.59 -1.44 15.16
N LEU A 114 15.31 -0.13 15.27
CA LEU A 114 15.69 0.85 14.25
C LEU A 114 17.06 1.41 14.52
N LYS A 115 17.94 1.38 13.49
CA LYS A 115 19.30 1.92 13.54
C LYS A 115 19.47 2.95 12.43
N VAL A 116 20.20 4.02 12.73
CA VAL A 116 20.64 5.02 11.75
C VAL A 116 22.14 5.13 11.83
N LYS A 117 22.81 4.90 10.71
CA LYS A 117 24.27 5.08 10.56
C LYS A 117 24.52 6.30 9.67
N VAL A 118 25.24 7.28 10.20
CA VAL A 118 25.64 8.47 9.45
C VAL A 118 27.11 8.30 9.04
N ARG A 119 27.42 8.48 7.75
CA ARG A 119 28.78 8.28 7.22
C ARG A 119 29.15 9.36 6.21
N PRO A 120 30.41 9.85 6.18
CA PRO A 120 30.89 10.85 5.26
C PRO A 120 31.32 10.26 3.91
N LEU A 121 30.48 9.37 3.34
CA LEU A 121 30.78 8.67 2.09
C LEU A 121 30.10 9.35 0.89
N ALA A 122 30.85 9.48 -0.21
CA ALA A 122 30.37 10.21 -1.40
C ALA A 122 29.04 9.67 -1.98
N PRO A 123 28.79 8.34 -2.08
CA PRO A 123 27.53 7.83 -2.59
C PRO A 123 26.30 8.26 -1.76
N LEU A 124 26.48 8.45 -0.45
CA LEU A 124 25.38 8.85 0.45
C LEU A 124 24.92 10.30 0.27
N LYS A 125 25.71 11.15 -0.39
CA LYS A 125 25.28 12.52 -0.77
C LYS A 125 24.11 12.49 -1.73
N GLN A 126 23.96 11.42 -2.49
CA GLN A 126 22.95 11.30 -3.56
C GLN A 126 21.92 10.21 -3.31
N LEU A 127 22.10 9.35 -2.29
CA LEU A 127 21.25 8.20 -2.08
C LEU A 127 21.23 7.79 -0.60
N VAL A 128 20.04 7.54 -0.09
CA VAL A 128 19.80 6.92 1.23
C VAL A 128 19.72 5.42 1.05
N PHE A 129 20.44 4.66 1.86
CA PHE A 129 20.37 3.20 1.87
C PHE A 129 19.55 2.72 3.07
N ILE A 130 18.67 1.76 2.83
CA ILE A 130 17.86 1.12 3.86
C ILE A 130 18.10 -0.39 3.75
N ALA A 131 18.66 -0.98 4.78
CA ALA A 131 18.88 -2.42 4.86
C ALA A 131 17.87 -3.04 5.82
N SER A 132 17.15 -4.08 5.37
CA SER A 132 16.27 -4.86 6.23
C SER A 132 17.07 -5.87 7.06
N PRO A 133 16.51 -6.33 8.18
CA PRO A 133 17.00 -7.53 8.82
C PRO A 133 16.98 -8.71 7.84
N GLY A 134 17.84 -9.70 8.09
CA GLY A 134 17.82 -10.95 7.33
C GLY A 134 16.50 -11.70 7.56
N MET A 135 15.81 -12.06 6.48
CA MET A 135 14.64 -12.93 6.56
C MET A 135 15.09 -14.35 6.82
N ILE A 136 14.39 -15.05 7.72
CA ILE A 136 14.78 -16.38 8.15
C ILE A 136 13.78 -17.38 7.59
N ASP A 137 14.29 -18.37 6.85
CA ASP A 137 13.50 -19.48 6.37
C ASP A 137 13.36 -20.52 7.47
N ALA A 138 12.45 -20.28 8.40
CA ALA A 138 12.09 -21.28 9.39
C ALA A 138 11.09 -22.25 8.77
N ALA A 139 11.48 -23.50 8.63
CA ALA A 139 10.62 -24.58 8.12
C ALA A 139 9.45 -24.89 9.08
N GLN A 140 9.51 -24.48 10.31
CA GLN A 140 8.47 -24.66 11.33
C GLN A 140 8.54 -23.51 12.36
N GLY A 141 7.52 -22.69 12.33
CA GLY A 141 7.31 -21.65 13.33
C GLY A 141 7.94 -20.32 12.94
N THR A 142 7.13 -19.31 12.90
CA THR A 142 7.51 -17.92 12.90
C THR A 142 8.62 -17.70 13.90
N VAL A 143 9.80 -17.26 13.47
CA VAL A 143 10.71 -16.59 14.38
C VAL A 143 9.88 -15.46 14.97
N ALA A 144 9.54 -15.58 16.24
CA ALA A 144 8.74 -14.60 16.93
C ALA A 144 9.59 -13.33 17.01
N ARG A 145 9.40 -12.44 16.03
CA ARG A 145 9.92 -11.09 16.11
C ARG A 145 8.99 -10.32 17.04
N ASP A 146 9.56 -9.48 17.88
CA ASP A 146 8.80 -8.66 18.82
C ASP A 146 8.03 -7.51 18.12
N TYR A 147 8.13 -7.40 16.79
CA TYR A 147 7.48 -6.37 15.98
C TYR A 147 6.93 -6.89 14.65
N ASP A 148 5.99 -6.16 14.06
CA ASP A 148 5.42 -6.46 12.74
C ASP A 148 6.42 -6.17 11.61
N LEU A 149 7.11 -7.22 11.15
CA LEU A 149 8.04 -7.13 10.02
C LEU A 149 7.32 -6.74 8.72
N HIS A 150 6.12 -7.31 8.47
CA HIS A 150 5.38 -7.03 7.24
C HIS A 150 4.97 -5.57 7.14
N GLY A 151 4.44 -5.00 8.23
CA GLY A 151 4.12 -3.59 8.32
C GLY A 151 5.35 -2.70 8.18
N ALA A 152 6.48 -3.07 8.79
CA ALA A 152 7.74 -2.33 8.67
C ALA A 152 8.27 -2.33 7.23
N VAL A 153 8.37 -3.51 6.59
CA VAL A 153 8.77 -3.62 5.18
C VAL A 153 7.84 -2.80 4.28
N ARG A 154 6.53 -2.89 4.50
CA ARG A 154 5.54 -2.13 3.73
C ARG A 154 5.80 -0.64 3.83
N GLN A 155 5.95 -0.11 5.04
CA GLN A 155 6.20 1.31 5.26
C GLN A 155 7.51 1.80 4.65
N PHE A 156 8.59 1.03 4.72
CA PHE A 156 9.85 1.37 4.05
C PHE A 156 9.74 1.27 2.53
N ALA A 157 9.09 0.24 2.00
CA ALA A 157 8.90 0.07 0.56
C ALA A 157 8.04 1.18 -0.08
N GLU A 158 7.04 1.68 0.63
CA GLU A 158 6.23 2.82 0.19
C GLU A 158 7.08 4.08 0.01
N ARG A 159 8.06 4.30 0.88
CA ARG A 159 8.95 5.47 0.86
C ARG A 159 10.16 5.30 -0.02
N ALA A 160 10.65 4.08 -0.17
CA ALA A 160 11.75 3.80 -1.06
C ALA A 160 11.39 4.13 -2.53
N ASP A 161 12.36 4.64 -3.26
CA ASP A 161 12.24 4.93 -4.70
C ASP A 161 12.60 3.69 -5.53
N THR A 162 13.44 2.81 -4.97
CA THR A 162 13.77 1.50 -5.55
C THR A 162 13.88 0.46 -4.42
N VAL A 163 13.35 -0.73 -4.66
CA VAL A 163 13.45 -1.87 -3.74
C VAL A 163 14.30 -2.94 -4.43
N PHE A 164 15.42 -3.31 -3.83
CA PHE A 164 16.26 -4.41 -4.27
C PHE A 164 15.95 -5.64 -3.42
N PHE A 165 15.50 -6.71 -4.08
CA PHE A 165 15.17 -7.96 -3.43
C PHE A 165 16.22 -9.01 -3.78
N LEU A 166 17.03 -9.41 -2.79
CA LEU A 166 18.19 -10.26 -2.98
C LEU A 166 17.84 -11.73 -2.70
N PHE A 167 18.18 -12.58 -3.65
CA PHE A 167 18.14 -14.03 -3.52
C PHE A 167 19.55 -14.60 -3.38
N ASP A 168 19.68 -15.64 -2.54
CA ASP A 168 20.90 -16.41 -2.35
C ASP A 168 20.85 -17.65 -3.26
N PRO A 169 21.87 -17.90 -4.07
CA PRO A 169 21.92 -19.10 -4.92
C PRO A 169 21.95 -20.40 -4.14
N ASP A 170 22.48 -20.41 -2.93
CA ASP A 170 22.49 -21.60 -2.06
C ASP A 170 21.08 -21.95 -1.55
N LYS A 171 20.15 -20.98 -1.59
CA LYS A 171 18.76 -21.14 -1.15
C LYS A 171 17.77 -20.65 -2.20
N PRO A 172 17.80 -21.16 -3.42
CA PRO A 172 16.98 -20.67 -4.53
C PRO A 172 15.48 -20.99 -4.33
N GLY A 173 15.19 -21.99 -3.51
CA GLY A 173 13.84 -22.37 -3.12
C GLY A 173 13.30 -21.64 -1.93
N THR A 174 13.79 -20.40 -1.67
CA THR A 174 13.36 -19.61 -0.51
C THR A 174 11.87 -19.66 -0.29
N THR A 175 11.50 -20.15 0.85
CA THR A 175 10.14 -20.38 1.30
C THR A 175 9.88 -19.57 2.56
N GLY A 176 8.66 -19.52 3.02
CA GLY A 176 8.33 -18.90 4.29
C GLY A 176 8.40 -17.36 4.25
N GLU A 177 9.08 -16.76 5.22
CA GLU A 177 9.06 -15.32 5.48
C GLU A 177 9.43 -14.48 4.24
N THR A 178 10.43 -14.92 3.46
CA THR A 178 10.89 -14.18 2.27
C THR A 178 9.83 -14.05 1.21
N MET A 179 9.18 -15.15 0.84
CA MET A 179 8.14 -15.13 -0.19
C MET A 179 6.86 -14.48 0.33
N ASP A 180 6.56 -14.62 1.62
CA ASP A 180 5.44 -13.95 2.28
C ASP A 180 5.62 -12.42 2.28
N VAL A 181 6.82 -11.94 2.61
CA VAL A 181 7.15 -10.50 2.52
C VAL A 181 6.98 -10.01 1.09
N PHE A 182 7.47 -10.75 0.10
CA PHE A 182 7.29 -10.38 -1.29
C PHE A 182 5.81 -10.32 -1.68
N ALA A 183 5.03 -11.34 -1.31
CA ALA A 183 3.62 -11.46 -1.67
C ALA A 183 2.71 -10.44 -0.99
N ARG A 184 2.97 -10.16 0.29
CA ARG A 184 2.07 -9.33 1.13
C ARG A 184 2.56 -7.90 1.26
N SER A 185 3.85 -7.71 1.62
CA SER A 185 4.36 -6.38 1.93
C SER A 185 4.64 -5.54 0.69
N LEU A 186 4.99 -6.17 -0.44
CA LEU A 186 5.31 -5.47 -1.68
C LEU A 186 4.15 -5.41 -2.67
N ARG A 187 2.98 -5.95 -2.31
CA ARG A 187 1.80 -5.95 -3.17
C ARG A 187 1.41 -4.52 -3.58
N GLY A 188 1.31 -4.29 -4.91
CA GLY A 188 1.04 -2.99 -5.51
C GLY A 188 2.26 -2.07 -5.61
N LEU A 189 3.44 -2.53 -5.18
CA LEU A 189 4.72 -1.81 -5.28
C LEU A 189 5.72 -2.54 -6.19
N GLU A 190 5.28 -3.55 -6.93
CA GLU A 190 6.11 -4.42 -7.76
C GLU A 190 6.90 -3.61 -8.80
N PHE A 191 6.37 -2.50 -9.27
CA PHE A 191 7.04 -1.61 -10.24
C PHE A 191 8.36 -1.01 -9.71
N LYS A 192 8.52 -0.89 -8.39
CA LYS A 192 9.77 -0.44 -7.74
C LYS A 192 10.76 -1.56 -7.51
N VAL A 193 10.31 -2.82 -7.58
CA VAL A 193 11.13 -3.98 -7.20
C VAL A 193 12.11 -4.33 -8.31
N ARG A 194 13.34 -4.59 -7.92
CA ARG A 194 14.42 -5.13 -8.74
C ARG A 194 14.93 -6.40 -8.08
N VAL A 195 14.81 -7.50 -8.78
CA VAL A 195 15.23 -8.80 -8.26
C VAL A 195 16.72 -9.00 -8.54
N LEU A 196 17.48 -9.34 -7.51
CA LEU A 196 18.91 -9.60 -7.59
C LEU A 196 19.19 -11.06 -7.20
N LEU A 197 19.80 -11.83 -8.07
CA LEU A 197 20.44 -13.08 -7.74
C LEU A 197 21.90 -12.78 -7.43
N ASN A 198 22.25 -12.77 -6.15
CA ASN A 198 23.60 -12.40 -5.70
C ASN A 198 24.53 -13.61 -5.64
N LYS A 199 25.81 -13.39 -5.36
CA LYS A 199 26.85 -14.42 -5.25
C LYS A 199 26.99 -15.31 -6.51
N CYS A 200 26.72 -14.76 -7.69
CA CYS A 200 26.80 -15.54 -8.93
C CYS A 200 28.23 -16.04 -9.24
N ASP A 201 29.22 -15.49 -8.57
CA ASP A 201 30.63 -15.96 -8.63
C ASP A 201 30.85 -17.31 -7.94
N MET A 202 29.91 -17.81 -7.16
CA MET A 202 29.99 -19.09 -6.46
C MET A 202 29.57 -20.29 -7.32
N PHE A 203 28.88 -20.08 -8.45
CA PHE A 203 28.44 -21.17 -9.31
C PHE A 203 29.62 -21.98 -9.87
N ALA A 204 29.51 -23.31 -9.77
CA ALA A 204 30.52 -24.20 -10.31
C ALA A 204 30.39 -24.39 -11.83
N SER A 205 29.19 -24.31 -12.37
CA SER A 205 28.89 -24.56 -13.77
C SER A 205 27.69 -23.73 -14.27
N LEU A 206 27.58 -23.58 -15.59
CA LEU A 206 26.41 -22.99 -16.23
C LEU A 206 25.12 -23.78 -15.90
N TYR A 207 25.23 -25.10 -15.74
CA TYR A 207 24.09 -25.94 -15.36
C TYR A 207 23.55 -25.57 -13.96
N ASP A 208 24.43 -25.38 -12.99
CA ASP A 208 24.06 -25.00 -11.63
C ASP A 208 23.40 -23.61 -11.62
N PHE A 209 23.97 -22.67 -12.38
CA PHE A 209 23.37 -21.36 -12.59
C PHE A 209 21.96 -21.47 -13.18
N ALA A 210 21.79 -22.19 -14.29
CA ALA A 210 20.52 -22.31 -14.98
C ALA A 210 19.44 -22.95 -14.09
N ARG A 211 19.81 -23.99 -13.32
CA ARG A 211 18.92 -24.63 -12.36
C ARG A 211 18.47 -23.67 -11.27
N THR A 212 19.40 -22.95 -10.67
CA THR A 212 19.11 -21.95 -9.61
C THR A 212 18.26 -20.81 -10.14
N TYR A 213 18.63 -20.24 -11.30
CA TYR A 213 17.89 -19.17 -11.96
C TYR A 213 16.44 -19.59 -12.27
N GLY A 214 16.27 -20.81 -12.82
CA GLY A 214 14.96 -21.38 -13.09
C GLY A 214 14.11 -21.57 -11.82
N THR A 215 14.73 -21.97 -10.71
CA THR A 215 14.02 -22.12 -9.42
C THR A 215 13.56 -20.75 -8.88
N VAL A 216 14.38 -19.70 -8.98
CA VAL A 216 14.00 -18.34 -8.60
C VAL A 216 12.84 -17.85 -9.46
N CYS A 217 12.92 -18.04 -10.79
CA CYS A 217 11.83 -17.70 -11.72
C CYS A 217 10.53 -18.41 -11.35
N TRP A 218 10.59 -19.71 -11.06
CA TRP A 218 9.43 -20.51 -10.66
C TRP A 218 8.78 -19.98 -9.38
N ASN A 219 9.57 -19.68 -8.36
CA ASN A 219 9.07 -19.16 -7.10
C ASN A 219 8.44 -17.77 -7.27
N LEU A 220 9.06 -16.89 -8.04
CA LEU A 220 8.50 -15.57 -8.34
C LEU A 220 7.19 -15.65 -9.12
N ALA A 221 7.09 -16.56 -10.10
CA ALA A 221 5.87 -16.76 -10.88
C ALA A 221 4.66 -17.20 -10.05
N ARG A 222 4.89 -17.88 -8.92
CA ARG A 222 3.82 -18.30 -7.99
C ARG A 222 3.26 -17.15 -7.15
N VAL A 223 4.05 -16.11 -6.96
CA VAL A 223 3.73 -15.00 -6.06
C VAL A 223 3.31 -13.75 -6.83
N LEU A 224 3.98 -13.49 -7.95
CA LEU A 224 3.66 -12.37 -8.82
C LEU A 224 2.40 -12.67 -9.64
N ARG A 225 1.48 -11.72 -9.63
CA ARG A 225 0.26 -11.78 -10.47
C ARG A 225 0.43 -11.05 -11.80
N THR A 226 1.67 -10.72 -12.16
CA THR A 226 2.01 -10.07 -13.43
C THR A 226 2.17 -11.11 -14.54
N LYS A 227 1.83 -10.71 -15.77
CA LYS A 227 1.97 -11.57 -16.95
C LYS A 227 3.44 -11.95 -17.21
N ASP A 228 4.32 -10.96 -17.01
CA ASP A 228 5.76 -11.13 -17.27
C ASP A 228 6.54 -11.07 -15.94
N LEU A 229 7.58 -11.91 -15.84
CA LEU A 229 8.48 -11.87 -14.71
C LEU A 229 9.39 -10.63 -14.78
N PRO A 230 9.70 -9.99 -13.65
CA PRO A 230 10.65 -8.90 -13.62
C PRO A 230 12.04 -9.39 -14.04
N LYS A 231 12.84 -8.50 -14.62
CA LYS A 231 14.25 -8.78 -14.91
C LYS A 231 14.99 -9.16 -13.63
N ILE A 232 15.70 -10.27 -13.66
CA ILE A 232 16.58 -10.73 -12.58
C ILE A 232 18.00 -10.30 -12.92
N TYR A 233 18.60 -9.49 -12.05
CA TYR A 233 19.98 -9.05 -12.16
C TYR A 233 20.88 -10.05 -11.47
N THR A 234 21.85 -10.59 -12.20
CA THR A 234 22.84 -11.49 -11.63
C THR A 234 24.01 -10.69 -11.09
N MET A 235 24.31 -10.85 -9.81
CA MET A 235 25.22 -10.00 -9.07
C MET A 235 26.32 -10.79 -8.35
N TYR A 236 27.45 -10.15 -8.13
CA TYR A 236 28.49 -10.57 -7.21
C TYR A 236 29.27 -9.36 -6.70
N THR A 237 29.84 -9.45 -5.50
CA THR A 237 30.48 -8.31 -4.80
C THR A 237 32.00 -8.40 -4.76
N GLY A 238 32.58 -9.50 -5.21
CA GLY A 238 34.02 -9.68 -5.29
C GLY A 238 34.71 -8.84 -6.38
N PRO A 239 36.06 -8.76 -6.40
CA PRO A 239 36.78 -8.17 -7.51
C PRO A 239 36.40 -8.89 -8.81
N ALA A 240 36.41 -8.14 -9.93
CA ALA A 240 36.14 -8.73 -11.23
C ALA A 240 37.12 -9.92 -11.42
N ARG A 241 36.59 -11.12 -11.41
CA ARG A 241 37.41 -12.31 -11.58
C ARG A 241 37.70 -12.48 -13.07
N THR A 242 38.95 -12.41 -13.43
CA THR A 242 39.44 -12.96 -14.69
C THR A 242 38.92 -14.40 -14.78
N PRO A 243 38.48 -14.89 -15.93
CA PRO A 243 37.76 -16.15 -16.08
C PRO A 243 38.56 -17.31 -15.49
N ALA A 244 38.29 -17.60 -14.24
CA ALA A 244 39.02 -18.61 -13.49
C ALA A 244 38.40 -20.01 -13.60
N ARG A 245 37.26 -20.13 -14.32
CA ARG A 245 36.60 -21.44 -14.51
C ARG A 245 36.26 -21.68 -15.97
N PRO A 246 36.75 -22.78 -16.56
CA PRO A 246 36.40 -23.16 -17.93
C PRO A 246 34.88 -23.35 -18.03
N GLY A 247 34.24 -22.65 -18.97
CA GLY A 247 32.84 -22.86 -19.31
C GLY A 247 31.83 -21.83 -18.75
N MET A 248 32.28 -20.79 -18.03
CA MET A 248 31.36 -19.75 -17.53
C MET A 248 31.90 -18.35 -17.89
N ASP A 249 31.14 -17.64 -18.73
CA ASP A 249 31.45 -16.25 -19.11
C ASP A 249 30.79 -15.29 -18.09
N PHE A 250 31.59 -14.45 -17.47
CA PHE A 250 31.16 -13.46 -16.49
C PHE A 250 30.77 -12.12 -17.13
N SER A 251 30.93 -11.95 -18.44
CA SER A 251 30.65 -10.69 -19.13
C SER A 251 29.19 -10.22 -18.92
N ASP A 252 28.22 -11.14 -18.92
CA ASP A 252 26.82 -10.85 -18.64
C ASP A 252 26.58 -10.43 -17.18
N PHE A 253 27.30 -11.02 -16.24
CA PHE A 253 27.22 -10.63 -14.83
C PHE A 253 27.83 -9.23 -14.63
N ASP A 254 28.93 -8.92 -15.27
CA ASP A 254 29.54 -7.59 -15.23
C ASP A 254 28.63 -6.54 -15.86
N ARG A 255 27.94 -6.87 -16.95
CA ARG A 255 26.93 -6.00 -17.54
C ARG A 255 25.79 -5.72 -16.55
N HIS A 256 25.27 -6.74 -15.85
CA HIS A 256 24.23 -6.55 -14.84
C HIS A 256 24.73 -5.74 -13.62
N ARG A 257 25.99 -5.89 -13.23
CA ARG A 257 26.62 -5.04 -12.20
C ARG A 257 26.67 -3.57 -12.62
N ALA A 258 27.07 -3.30 -13.87
CA ALA A 258 27.09 -1.95 -14.42
C ALA A 258 25.68 -1.35 -14.50
N GLU A 259 24.67 -2.13 -14.93
CA GLU A 259 23.28 -1.71 -14.93
C GLU A 259 22.77 -1.42 -13.51
N PHE A 260 23.11 -2.26 -12.54
CA PHE A 260 22.75 -2.03 -11.13
C PHE A 260 23.35 -0.71 -10.62
N GLN A 261 24.63 -0.43 -10.90
CA GLN A 261 25.27 0.84 -10.55
C GLN A 261 24.61 2.02 -11.23
N ALA A 262 24.21 1.87 -12.52
CA ALA A 262 23.46 2.89 -13.24
C ALA A 262 22.07 3.14 -12.65
N ILE A 263 21.41 2.10 -12.11
CA ILE A 263 20.14 2.25 -11.38
C ILE A 263 20.32 3.13 -10.15
N LEU A 264 21.39 2.94 -9.40
CA LEU A 264 21.69 3.73 -8.20
C LEU A 264 22.07 5.17 -8.54
N SER A 265 22.92 5.39 -9.54
CA SER A 265 23.34 6.74 -9.96
C SER A 265 22.21 7.56 -10.59
N ASN A 266 21.21 6.92 -11.21
CA ASN A 266 20.00 7.59 -11.71
C ASN A 266 18.92 7.80 -10.63
N GLY A 267 19.29 7.83 -9.37
CA GLY A 267 18.39 8.00 -8.22
C GLY A 267 17.42 9.17 -8.34
N PRO A 268 17.84 10.41 -8.68
CA PRO A 268 16.94 11.57 -8.74
C PRO A 268 15.79 11.43 -9.73
N SER A 269 16.04 10.88 -10.93
CA SER A 269 14.97 10.65 -11.91
C SER A 269 14.02 9.55 -11.44
N ARG A 270 14.55 8.49 -10.83
CA ARG A 270 13.74 7.41 -10.25
C ARG A 270 12.90 7.87 -9.08
N ARG A 271 13.42 8.79 -8.26
CA ARG A 271 12.64 9.43 -7.19
C ARG A 271 11.42 10.16 -7.77
N ALA A 272 11.62 10.99 -8.79
CA ALA A 272 10.52 11.68 -9.45
C ALA A 272 9.48 10.70 -10.02
N ASP A 273 9.93 9.60 -10.64
CA ASP A 273 9.05 8.56 -11.16
C ASP A 273 8.32 7.80 -10.04
N ALA A 274 9.01 7.49 -8.95
CA ALA A 274 8.41 6.81 -7.78
C ALA A 274 7.37 7.70 -7.09
N ILE A 275 7.65 8.98 -6.91
CA ILE A 275 6.70 9.96 -6.36
C ILE A 275 5.48 10.08 -7.28
N ARG A 276 5.70 10.17 -8.59
CA ARG A 276 4.62 10.24 -9.59
C ARG A 276 3.74 9.01 -9.56
N ALA A 277 4.34 7.81 -9.54
CA ALA A 277 3.62 6.55 -9.49
C ALA A 277 2.83 6.38 -8.18
N ALA A 278 3.44 6.74 -7.04
CA ALA A 278 2.76 6.72 -5.75
C ALA A 278 1.57 7.68 -5.72
N ALA A 279 1.76 8.93 -6.18
CA ALA A 279 0.69 9.92 -6.26
C ALA A 279 -0.44 9.49 -7.20
N TYR A 280 -0.10 8.90 -8.36
CA TYR A 280 -1.09 8.33 -9.28
C TYR A 280 -1.92 7.24 -8.60
N SER A 281 -1.26 6.27 -7.95
CA SER A 281 -1.92 5.18 -7.24
C SER A 281 -2.81 5.70 -6.11
N ASP A 282 -2.30 6.62 -5.29
CA ASP A 282 -3.01 7.21 -4.15
C ASP A 282 -4.25 7.99 -4.57
N PHE A 283 -4.13 8.87 -5.57
CA PHE A 283 -5.25 9.69 -6.02
C PHE A 283 -6.28 8.85 -6.79
N THR A 284 -5.84 7.86 -7.55
CA THR A 284 -6.74 6.88 -8.20
C THR A 284 -7.47 6.04 -7.16
N GLY A 285 -6.74 5.52 -6.16
CA GLY A 285 -7.32 4.74 -5.07
C GLY A 285 -8.35 5.52 -4.26
N LEU A 286 -8.05 6.78 -3.92
CA LEU A 286 -9.02 7.67 -3.26
C LEU A 286 -10.25 7.91 -4.14
N ALA A 287 -10.07 8.16 -5.44
CA ALA A 287 -11.18 8.37 -6.36
C ALA A 287 -12.08 7.13 -6.48
N ILE A 288 -11.50 5.93 -6.56
CA ILE A 288 -12.22 4.66 -6.58
C ILE A 288 -13.00 4.48 -5.28
N ARG A 289 -12.37 4.66 -4.12
CA ARG A 289 -13.05 4.55 -2.82
C ARG A 289 -14.20 5.53 -2.69
N MET A 290 -13.99 6.78 -3.09
CA MET A 290 -15.05 7.80 -3.11
C MET A 290 -16.22 7.39 -4.01
N ALA A 291 -15.96 6.79 -5.16
CA ALA A 291 -16.97 6.35 -6.09
C ALA A 291 -17.81 5.20 -5.52
N VAL A 292 -17.16 4.15 -5.02
CA VAL A 292 -17.82 2.95 -4.48
C VAL A 292 -18.58 3.27 -3.19
N VAL A 293 -17.95 3.93 -2.22
CA VAL A 293 -18.61 4.36 -0.97
C VAL A 293 -19.73 5.35 -1.28
N GLY A 294 -19.55 6.23 -2.28
CA GLY A 294 -20.54 7.17 -2.77
C GLY A 294 -21.79 6.49 -3.30
N GLU A 295 -21.62 5.45 -4.08
CA GLU A 295 -22.74 4.67 -4.64
C GLU A 295 -23.43 3.85 -3.54
N ALA A 296 -22.68 3.18 -2.68
CA ALA A 296 -23.23 2.46 -1.53
C ALA A 296 -24.10 3.36 -0.64
N ALA A 297 -23.61 4.56 -0.35
CA ALA A 297 -24.37 5.55 0.45
C ALA A 297 -25.63 6.06 -0.29
N ARG A 298 -25.58 6.24 -1.61
CA ARG A 298 -26.77 6.59 -2.41
C ARG A 298 -27.83 5.49 -2.33
N ARG A 299 -27.44 4.23 -2.53
CA ARG A 299 -28.34 3.07 -2.42
C ARG A 299 -28.96 2.97 -1.02
N LEU A 300 -28.12 3.16 0.02
CA LEU A 300 -28.60 3.16 1.42
C LEU A 300 -29.59 4.29 1.70
N ARG A 301 -29.32 5.53 1.24
CA ARG A 301 -30.23 6.67 1.39
C ARG A 301 -31.55 6.44 0.69
N LYS A 302 -31.51 5.95 -0.56
CA LYS A 302 -32.72 5.66 -1.34
C LYS A 302 -33.61 4.65 -0.61
N ALA A 303 -33.02 3.55 -0.14
CA ALA A 303 -33.76 2.56 0.63
C ALA A 303 -34.32 3.13 1.95
N THR A 304 -33.52 3.94 2.66
CA THR A 304 -33.97 4.59 3.90
C THR A 304 -35.14 5.53 3.66
N LEU A 305 -35.08 6.36 2.62
CA LEU A 305 -36.20 7.27 2.28
C LEU A 305 -37.45 6.50 1.86
N GLN A 306 -37.30 5.42 1.12
CA GLN A 306 -38.42 4.56 0.74
C GLN A 306 -39.08 3.90 1.96
N THR A 307 -38.29 3.31 2.87
CA THR A 307 -38.83 2.66 4.07
C THR A 307 -39.47 3.65 5.05
N LEU A 308 -38.91 4.84 5.20
CA LEU A 308 -39.50 5.90 6.04
C LEU A 308 -40.75 6.47 5.37
N GLY A 309 -40.73 6.71 4.07
CA GLY A 309 -41.92 7.21 3.37
C GLY A 309 -43.08 6.23 3.39
N THR A 310 -42.83 4.94 3.13
CA THR A 310 -43.89 3.91 3.27
C THR A 310 -44.34 3.75 4.70
N GLY A 311 -43.44 3.80 5.69
CA GLY A 311 -43.79 3.76 7.12
C GLY A 311 -44.67 4.93 7.54
N LEU A 312 -44.41 6.15 7.04
CA LEU A 312 -45.23 7.33 7.32
C LEU A 312 -46.63 7.19 6.70
N LEU A 313 -46.72 6.72 5.47
CA LEU A 313 -48.02 6.51 4.80
C LEU A 313 -48.87 5.45 5.53
N VAL A 314 -48.26 4.34 5.92
CA VAL A 314 -48.95 3.28 6.70
C VAL A 314 -49.41 3.79 8.05
N ALA A 315 -48.56 4.56 8.75
CA ALA A 315 -48.90 5.14 10.04
C ALA A 315 -50.08 6.13 9.95
N ALA A 316 -50.09 6.99 8.92
CA ALA A 316 -51.18 7.91 8.66
C ALA A 316 -52.50 7.16 8.35
N ALA A 317 -52.42 6.16 7.49
CA ALA A 317 -53.57 5.33 7.14
C ALA A 317 -54.14 4.57 8.36
N ALA A 318 -53.24 3.95 9.16
CA ALA A 318 -53.65 3.25 10.40
C ALA A 318 -54.27 4.19 11.42
N GLY A 319 -53.68 5.36 11.64
CA GLY A 319 -54.19 6.38 12.53
C GLY A 319 -55.56 6.90 12.12
N CYS A 320 -55.75 7.20 10.83
CA CYS A 320 -57.02 7.62 10.28
C CYS A 320 -58.11 6.52 10.39
N ALA A 321 -57.75 5.27 10.04
CA ALA A 321 -58.66 4.14 10.13
C ALA A 321 -59.11 3.88 11.57
N THR A 322 -58.18 3.93 12.54
CA THR A 322 -58.51 3.76 13.98
C THR A 322 -59.40 4.90 14.49
N GLY A 323 -59.07 6.16 14.16
CA GLY A 323 -59.86 7.32 14.52
C GLY A 323 -61.30 7.25 13.95
N PHE A 324 -61.42 6.84 12.66
CA PHE A 324 -62.72 6.67 12.02
C PHE A 324 -63.53 5.51 12.64
N ALA A 325 -62.89 4.37 12.92
CA ALA A 325 -63.52 3.22 13.56
C ALA A 325 -64.05 3.59 14.97
N CYS A 326 -63.26 4.32 15.76
CA CYS A 326 -63.68 4.82 17.07
C CYS A 326 -64.88 5.75 16.97
N LEU A 327 -64.93 6.65 16.00
CA LEU A 327 -66.04 7.55 15.72
C LEU A 327 -67.33 6.83 15.37
N ARG A 328 -67.24 5.66 14.69
CA ARG A 328 -68.40 4.89 14.21
C ARG A 328 -68.89 3.84 15.21
N LEU A 329 -67.99 3.27 16.01
CA LEU A 329 -68.28 2.14 16.89
C LEU A 329 -68.51 2.52 18.36
N THR A 330 -68.13 3.74 18.75
CA THR A 330 -68.29 4.20 20.13
C THR A 330 -69.06 5.51 20.19
N THR A 331 -69.87 5.71 21.24
CA THR A 331 -70.48 7.00 21.59
C THR A 331 -69.48 7.96 22.23
N ALA A 332 -68.19 7.62 22.19
CA ALA A 332 -67.13 8.42 22.79
C ALA A 332 -66.99 9.74 22.03
N GLY A 333 -66.76 10.83 22.72
CA GLY A 333 -66.58 12.15 22.11
C GLY A 333 -65.40 12.18 21.12
N SER A 334 -65.37 13.14 20.19
CA SER A 334 -64.37 13.32 19.14
C SER A 334 -62.91 13.36 19.67
N TRP A 335 -62.71 13.75 20.89
CA TRP A 335 -61.39 13.74 21.56
C TRP A 335 -60.83 12.34 21.79
N VAL A 336 -61.67 11.36 22.18
CA VAL A 336 -61.23 9.97 22.41
C VAL A 336 -60.85 9.31 21.10
N SER A 337 -61.58 9.56 20.01
CA SER A 337 -61.25 9.04 18.69
C SER A 337 -59.97 9.64 18.13
N GLY A 338 -59.73 10.95 18.37
CA GLY A 338 -58.51 11.63 17.96
C GLY A 338 -57.27 11.11 18.69
N THR A 339 -57.38 10.91 20.01
CA THR A 339 -56.26 10.37 20.82
C THR A 339 -55.95 8.90 20.47
N ALA A 340 -56.94 8.07 20.24
CA ALA A 340 -56.74 6.68 19.83
C ALA A 340 -56.05 6.57 18.45
N GLY A 341 -56.47 7.41 17.50
CA GLY A 341 -55.84 7.49 16.19
C GLY A 341 -54.38 7.98 16.27
N ALA A 342 -54.11 9.00 17.09
CA ALA A 342 -52.77 9.52 17.30
C ALA A 342 -51.82 8.49 17.97
N LEU A 343 -52.31 7.76 18.97
CA LEU A 343 -51.51 6.70 19.62
C LEU A 343 -51.21 5.55 18.67
N THR A 344 -52.15 5.09 17.86
CA THR A 344 -51.94 4.03 16.88
C THR A 344 -50.97 4.48 15.80
N GLY A 345 -51.12 5.70 15.27
CA GLY A 345 -50.19 6.27 14.30
C GLY A 345 -48.77 6.39 14.86
N GLY A 346 -48.65 6.84 16.13
CA GLY A 346 -47.36 6.94 16.83
C GLY A 346 -46.65 5.58 17.01
N LEU A 347 -47.42 4.54 17.38
CA LEU A 347 -46.90 3.19 17.56
C LEU A 347 -46.39 2.58 16.23
N VAL A 348 -47.16 2.80 15.16
CA VAL A 348 -46.76 2.34 13.82
C VAL A 348 -45.50 3.09 13.32
N LEU A 349 -45.42 4.39 13.59
CA LEU A 349 -44.21 5.17 13.27
C LEU A 349 -42.99 4.68 14.03
N TYR A 350 -43.13 4.38 15.33
CA TYR A 350 -42.07 3.82 16.13
C TYR A 350 -41.62 2.44 15.58
N ALA A 351 -42.59 1.57 15.26
CA ALA A 351 -42.27 0.27 14.64
C ALA A 351 -41.56 0.43 13.30
N ALA A 352 -42.03 1.36 12.44
CA ALA A 352 -41.40 1.67 11.15
C ALA A 352 -39.96 2.21 11.34
N PHE A 353 -39.71 3.02 12.35
CA PHE A 353 -38.38 3.51 12.68
C PHE A 353 -37.43 2.39 13.12
N GLN A 354 -37.89 1.48 13.98
CA GLN A 354 -37.09 0.30 14.39
C GLN A 354 -36.84 -0.64 13.23
N PHE A 355 -37.87 -0.89 12.40
CA PHE A 355 -37.74 -1.67 11.19
C PHE A 355 -36.73 -1.05 10.20
N ASN A 356 -36.78 0.27 10.00
CA ASN A 356 -35.79 0.96 9.16
C ASN A 356 -34.36 0.85 9.72
N ARG A 357 -34.19 0.84 11.05
CA ARG A 357 -32.88 0.62 11.69
C ARG A 357 -32.33 -0.77 11.38
N LEU A 358 -33.17 -1.80 11.44
CA LEU A 358 -32.81 -3.18 11.10
C LEU A 358 -32.51 -3.31 9.61
N CYS A 359 -33.36 -2.78 8.74
CA CYS A 359 -33.14 -2.79 7.29
C CYS A 359 -31.83 -2.12 6.89
N ARG A 360 -31.49 -0.98 7.50
CA ARG A 360 -30.21 -0.30 7.25
C ARG A 360 -29.02 -1.18 7.61
N HIS A 361 -29.09 -1.90 8.74
CA HIS A 361 -28.01 -2.80 9.15
C HIS A 361 -27.84 -3.98 8.17
N LEU A 362 -28.94 -4.62 7.79
CA LEU A 362 -28.94 -5.73 6.84
C LEU A 362 -28.47 -5.28 5.45
N LEU A 363 -28.93 -4.13 5.00
CA LEU A 363 -28.53 -3.57 3.71
C LEU A 363 -27.04 -3.21 3.68
N ARG A 364 -26.48 -2.67 4.77
CA ARG A 364 -25.02 -2.43 4.88
C ARG A 364 -24.23 -3.71 4.73
N LYS A 365 -24.64 -4.80 5.40
CA LYS A 365 -23.99 -6.12 5.25
C LYS A 365 -24.05 -6.62 3.80
N ARG A 366 -25.21 -6.48 3.15
CA ARG A 366 -25.40 -6.86 1.76
C ARG A 366 -24.55 -6.03 0.80
N LEU A 367 -24.50 -4.70 0.99
CA LEU A 367 -23.67 -3.80 0.17
C LEU A 367 -22.17 -4.06 0.36
N ALA A 368 -21.73 -4.37 1.58
CA ALA A 368 -20.35 -4.74 1.84
C ALA A 368 -19.96 -6.09 1.20
N GLY A 369 -20.89 -7.05 1.11
CA GLY A 369 -20.66 -8.31 0.38
C GLY A 369 -20.71 -8.14 -1.15
N ALA A 370 -21.31 -7.08 -1.66
CA ALA A 370 -21.48 -6.81 -3.09
C ALA A 370 -20.60 -5.64 -3.59
N VAL A 371 -19.47 -5.37 -2.93
CA VAL A 371 -18.60 -4.23 -3.31
C VAL A 371 -18.04 -4.35 -4.72
N ASP A 372 -17.80 -5.58 -5.19
CA ASP A 372 -17.31 -5.83 -6.55
C ASP A 372 -18.36 -5.47 -7.61
N ASP A 373 -19.63 -5.78 -7.34
CA ASP A 373 -20.75 -5.40 -8.22
C ASP A 373 -20.92 -3.88 -8.26
N ILE A 374 -20.76 -3.21 -7.10
CA ILE A 374 -20.83 -1.75 -7.03
C ILE A 374 -19.68 -1.12 -7.82
N TYR A 375 -18.46 -1.65 -7.68
CA TYR A 375 -17.31 -1.21 -8.46
C TYR A 375 -17.55 -1.39 -9.95
N ALA A 376 -17.99 -2.58 -10.38
CA ALA A 376 -18.31 -2.88 -11.77
C ALA A 376 -19.39 -1.96 -12.34
N ASP A 377 -20.46 -1.65 -11.57
CA ASP A 377 -21.52 -0.73 -12.00
C ASP A 377 -21.01 0.71 -12.16
N VAL A 378 -20.14 1.17 -11.26
CA VAL A 378 -19.59 2.53 -11.31
C VAL A 378 -18.63 2.72 -12.48
N TYR A 379 -17.78 1.72 -12.76
CA TYR A 379 -16.75 1.79 -13.80
C TYR A 379 -17.12 1.09 -15.10
N ARG A 380 -18.36 0.61 -15.25
CA ARG A 380 -18.87 -0.08 -16.47
C ARG A 380 -18.61 0.67 -17.77
N ARG A 381 -18.63 2.01 -17.74
CA ARG A 381 -18.39 2.86 -18.91
C ARG A 381 -16.92 3.11 -19.21
N GLU A 382 -16.06 3.03 -18.20
CA GLU A 382 -14.62 3.28 -18.33
C GLU A 382 -13.86 2.02 -18.77
N THR A 383 -14.49 0.85 -18.64
CA THR A 383 -13.95 -0.44 -19.07
C THR A 383 -13.73 -0.55 -20.58
N ALA A 384 -14.26 0.38 -21.38
CA ALA A 384 -14.13 0.39 -22.84
C ALA A 384 -12.80 0.98 -23.36
N VAL A 385 -11.93 1.56 -22.52
CA VAL A 385 -10.75 2.34 -22.96
C VAL A 385 -9.51 1.93 -22.16
N GLY A 386 -8.88 0.79 -22.46
CA GLY A 386 -7.45 0.47 -22.18
C GLY A 386 -6.85 0.68 -20.77
N ARG A 387 -7.59 1.28 -19.83
CA ARG A 387 -7.21 1.57 -18.43
C ARG A 387 -7.64 0.51 -17.42
N GLN A 388 -8.15 -0.60 -17.92
CA GLN A 388 -8.83 -1.60 -17.10
C GLN A 388 -7.94 -2.29 -16.08
N ASP A 389 -6.73 -2.64 -16.47
CA ASP A 389 -5.84 -3.46 -15.65
C ASP A 389 -5.31 -2.68 -14.43
N ASP A 390 -4.93 -1.42 -14.61
CA ASP A 390 -4.43 -0.56 -13.52
C ASP A 390 -5.52 -0.26 -12.48
N LEU A 391 -6.75 0.05 -12.94
CA LEU A 391 -7.88 0.30 -12.04
C LEU A 391 -8.26 -0.96 -11.27
N ARG A 392 -8.20 -2.12 -11.93
CA ARG A 392 -8.52 -3.41 -11.31
C ARG A 392 -7.47 -3.82 -10.29
N GLN A 393 -6.18 -3.66 -10.59
CA GLN A 393 -5.10 -3.90 -9.62
C GLN A 393 -5.25 -2.99 -8.38
N THR A 394 -5.53 -1.71 -8.60
CA THR A 394 -5.78 -0.77 -7.49
C THR A 394 -7.01 -1.19 -6.68
N TRP A 395 -8.09 -1.62 -7.35
CA TRP A 395 -9.30 -2.11 -6.69
C TRP A 395 -9.05 -3.36 -5.84
N ASP A 396 -8.33 -4.34 -6.38
CA ASP A 396 -8.01 -5.59 -5.65
C ASP A 396 -7.28 -5.35 -4.33
N VAL A 397 -6.49 -4.27 -4.24
CA VAL A 397 -5.83 -3.84 -2.99
C VAL A 397 -6.82 -3.19 -2.02
N LEU A 398 -7.78 -2.40 -2.53
CA LEU A 398 -8.68 -1.57 -1.72
C LEU A 398 -9.98 -2.27 -1.32
N ARG A 399 -10.31 -3.38 -1.94
CA ARG A 399 -11.59 -4.08 -1.84
C ARG A 399 -12.01 -4.37 -0.39
N ASP A 400 -11.16 -5.10 0.34
CA ASP A 400 -11.49 -5.60 1.68
C ASP A 400 -11.62 -4.44 2.68
N GLU A 401 -10.75 -3.47 2.57
CA GLU A 401 -10.79 -2.26 3.39
C GLU A 401 -12.01 -1.39 3.07
N THR A 402 -12.40 -1.28 1.79
CA THR A 402 -13.61 -0.57 1.38
C THR A 402 -14.87 -1.25 1.88
N ALA A 403 -14.91 -2.58 1.87
CA ALA A 403 -16.01 -3.35 2.46
C ALA A 403 -16.15 -3.09 3.97
N SER A 404 -15.04 -3.08 4.70
CA SER A 404 -15.02 -2.78 6.13
C SER A 404 -15.51 -1.37 6.45
N VAL A 405 -15.16 -0.38 5.62
CA VAL A 405 -15.64 1.01 5.74
C VAL A 405 -17.15 1.08 5.53
N ILE A 406 -17.72 0.39 4.55
CA ILE A 406 -19.18 0.36 4.33
C ILE A 406 -19.91 -0.24 5.53
N LEU A 407 -19.32 -1.25 6.19
CA LEU A 407 -19.91 -1.89 7.37
C LEU A 407 -19.91 -0.99 8.61
N SER A 408 -18.77 -0.38 8.92
CA SER A 408 -18.50 0.25 10.22
C SER A 408 -18.66 1.77 10.22
N ALA A 409 -18.34 2.45 9.12
CA ALA A 409 -18.24 3.90 9.11
C ALA A 409 -19.57 4.63 8.88
N PRO A 410 -19.74 5.86 9.38
CA PRO A 410 -20.86 6.70 9.01
C PRO A 410 -20.74 7.15 7.55
N LEU A 411 -21.65 6.69 6.68
CA LEU A 411 -21.66 7.01 5.25
C LEU A 411 -22.21 8.42 4.97
N SER A 412 -21.59 9.46 5.54
CA SER A 412 -21.93 10.86 5.29
C SER A 412 -21.12 11.40 4.13
N ILE A 413 -21.73 11.48 2.93
CA ILE A 413 -21.04 11.95 1.72
C ILE A 413 -21.32 13.44 1.52
N PRO A 414 -20.27 14.28 1.34
CA PRO A 414 -20.44 15.67 1.02
C PRO A 414 -21.07 15.83 -0.37
N TRP A 415 -21.91 16.85 -0.54
CA TRP A 415 -22.56 17.17 -1.81
C TRP A 415 -21.57 17.46 -2.96
N PHE A 416 -20.37 17.92 -2.64
CA PHE A 416 -19.30 18.24 -3.60
C PHE A 416 -18.42 17.03 -3.98
N ALA A 417 -18.63 15.84 -3.37
CA ALA A 417 -17.77 14.66 -3.58
C ALA A 417 -17.63 14.27 -5.06
N GLY A 418 -18.71 14.36 -5.84
CA GLY A 418 -18.67 14.03 -7.27
C GLY A 418 -17.78 14.96 -8.11
N ARG A 419 -17.79 16.27 -7.82
CA ARG A 419 -16.90 17.24 -8.50
C ARG A 419 -15.46 17.04 -8.11
N THR A 420 -15.20 16.77 -6.83
CA THR A 420 -13.85 16.56 -6.33
C THR A 420 -13.26 15.24 -6.84
N ARG A 421 -14.07 14.18 -6.94
CA ARG A 421 -13.66 12.93 -7.59
C ARG A 421 -13.16 13.16 -9.01
N ARG A 422 -13.93 13.86 -9.85
CA ARG A 422 -13.51 14.18 -11.23
C ARG A 422 -12.20 14.96 -11.30
N ARG A 423 -11.95 15.86 -10.33
CA ARG A 423 -10.68 16.59 -10.25
C ARG A 423 -9.51 15.67 -9.87
N LEU A 424 -9.73 14.71 -8.98
CA LEU A 424 -8.74 13.71 -8.62
C LEU A 424 -8.41 12.79 -9.81
N GLU A 425 -9.43 12.32 -10.53
CA GLU A 425 -9.28 11.52 -11.74
C GLU A 425 -8.51 12.28 -12.83
N ALA A 426 -8.79 13.56 -13.01
CA ALA A 426 -8.05 14.42 -13.94
C ALA A 426 -6.59 14.63 -13.50
N LEU A 427 -6.34 14.84 -12.20
CA LEU A 427 -4.99 14.96 -11.66
C LEU A 427 -4.19 13.66 -11.86
N ALA A 428 -4.79 12.52 -11.55
CA ALA A 428 -4.18 11.22 -11.78
C ALA A 428 -3.86 10.99 -13.27
N ALA A 429 -4.80 11.32 -14.17
CA ALA A 429 -4.58 11.23 -15.61
C ALA A 429 -3.41 12.09 -16.10
N ASN A 430 -3.27 13.32 -15.58
CA ASN A 430 -2.15 14.21 -15.92
C ASN A 430 -0.81 13.65 -15.42
N LEU A 431 -0.80 13.02 -14.25
CA LEU A 431 0.41 12.36 -13.73
C LEU A 431 0.86 11.18 -14.60
N LEU A 432 -0.09 10.45 -15.16
CA LEU A 432 0.20 9.35 -16.09
C LEU A 432 0.71 9.87 -17.44
N ALA A 433 0.06 10.90 -18.00
CA ALA A 433 0.45 11.50 -19.29
C ALA A 433 1.87 12.13 -19.25
N ALA A 434 2.26 12.73 -18.13
CA ALA A 434 3.60 13.29 -17.93
C ALA A 434 4.72 12.24 -17.85
N LYS A 435 4.41 10.95 -17.81
CA LYS A 435 5.39 9.85 -17.89
C LYS A 435 5.74 9.49 -19.34
N THR A 436 4.83 9.78 -20.28
CA THR A 436 4.97 9.40 -21.70
C THR A 436 5.58 10.52 -22.56
N ALA A 437 5.78 11.70 -22.01
CA ALA A 437 6.48 12.84 -22.58
C ALA A 437 7.88 12.97 -21.97
#